data_ba68c1db28964bda1ca582c9c777d868
#
_entry.id   ba68c1db28964bda1ca582c9c777d868
#
_cell.length_a   1.000
_cell.length_b   1.000
_cell.length_c   1.000
_cell.angle_alpha   90.00
_cell.angle_beta   90.00
_cell.angle_gamma   90.00
#
_symmetry.space_group_name_H-M   'P 1'
#
loop_
_entity.id
_entity.type
_entity.pdbx_description
1 polymer ?
#
loop_
_entity_poly.entity_id
_entity_poly.type
_entity_poly.pdbx_seq_one_letter_code
_entity_poly.pdbx_strand_id
1 'polypeptide(L)'
;MSKKAELLELIPEQGILPLYFNKDEQTSIDLLKALYNAGIRTVEYTNRGEAALNNFKKMRQFIDTELKGMYLGIGTIKDGNMAQTFIDAGADYIICPGLVESVAEVADKYDMLWVPGC
;
A
#
# COMPACT_ATOMS: atom_id res chain seq x y z
N MET A 1 14.12 4.22 13.65
CA MET A 1 14.01 4.47 12.19
C MET A 1 12.56 4.70 11.83
N SER A 2 12.26 5.69 11.00
CA SER A 2 10.88 5.95 10.58
C SER A 2 10.38 4.85 9.63
N LYS A 3 9.07 4.73 9.51
CA LYS A 3 8.46 3.78 8.57
C LYS A 3 8.95 4.06 7.15
N LYS A 4 9.05 5.33 6.77
CA LYS A 4 9.55 5.73 5.44
C LYS A 4 10.98 5.22 5.22
N ALA A 5 11.85 5.38 6.21
CA ALA A 5 13.23 4.91 6.12
C ALA A 5 13.30 3.38 6.05
N GLU A 6 12.47 2.69 6.84
CA GLU A 6 12.39 1.23 6.80
C GLU A 6 11.99 0.73 5.42
N LEU A 7 10.98 1.37 4.79
CA LEU A 7 10.52 1.01 3.45
C LEU A 7 11.55 1.29 2.38
N LEU A 8 12.31 2.39 2.50
CA LEU A 8 13.38 2.71 1.55
C LEU A 8 14.50 1.69 1.56
N GLU A 9 14.71 1.00 2.68
CA GLU A 9 15.66 -0.11 2.76
C GLU A 9 15.02 -1.44 2.33
N LEU A 10 13.80 -1.69 2.77
CA LEU A 10 13.12 -2.96 2.54
C LEU A 10 12.80 -3.22 1.06
N ILE A 11 12.26 -2.23 0.35
CA ILE A 11 11.84 -2.41 -1.04
C ILE A 11 12.99 -2.85 -1.95
N PRO A 12 14.14 -2.15 -1.95
CA PRO A 12 15.28 -2.63 -2.75
C PRO A 12 15.82 -3.99 -2.30
N GLU A 13 15.84 -4.25 -1.00
CA GLU A 13 16.31 -5.53 -0.46
C GLU A 13 15.39 -6.68 -0.88
N GLN A 14 14.08 -6.46 -0.88
CA GLN A 14 13.12 -7.46 -1.35
C GLN A 14 13.27 -7.73 -2.85
N GLY A 15 13.68 -6.73 -3.63
CA GLY A 15 14.02 -6.85 -5.04
C GLY A 15 12.85 -6.80 -6.00
N ILE A 16 11.66 -7.09 -5.54
CA ILE A 16 10.41 -6.98 -6.30
C ILE A 16 9.35 -6.35 -5.43
N LEU A 17 8.40 -5.66 -6.06
CA LEU A 17 7.24 -5.11 -5.36
C LEU A 17 5.99 -5.67 -6.02
N PRO A 18 5.43 -6.77 -5.49
CA PRO A 18 4.20 -7.32 -6.05
C PRO A 18 3.06 -6.31 -5.94
N LEU A 19 2.28 -6.21 -7.00
CA LEU A 19 1.09 -5.38 -6.99
C LEU A 19 -0.09 -6.16 -7.54
N TYR A 20 -1.26 -5.94 -6.97
CA TYR A 20 -2.46 -6.59 -7.46
C TYR A 20 -3.72 -5.88 -7.01
N PHE A 21 -4.81 -6.25 -7.66
CA PHE A 21 -6.16 -5.91 -7.24
C PHE A 21 -7.05 -7.10 -7.55
N ASN A 22 -7.99 -7.38 -6.65
CA ASN A 22 -9.07 -8.32 -6.90
C ASN A 22 -10.33 -7.78 -6.23
N LYS A 23 -11.46 -7.85 -6.92
CA LYS A 23 -12.71 -7.35 -6.36
C LYS A 23 -13.20 -8.17 -5.17
N ASP A 24 -12.78 -9.43 -5.08
CA ASP A 24 -13.17 -10.32 -4.00
C ASP A 24 -12.27 -10.12 -2.78
N GLU A 25 -12.88 -9.81 -1.65
CA GLU A 25 -12.18 -9.56 -0.40
C GLU A 25 -11.34 -10.77 0.05
N GLN A 26 -11.94 -11.95 0.04
CA GLN A 26 -11.24 -13.14 0.50
C GLN A 26 -10.06 -13.51 -0.39
N THR A 27 -10.22 -13.39 -1.71
CA THR A 27 -9.12 -13.61 -2.65
C THR A 27 -7.98 -12.63 -2.40
N SER A 28 -8.29 -11.36 -2.14
CA SER A 28 -7.29 -10.33 -1.83
C SER A 28 -6.49 -10.70 -0.58
N ILE A 29 -7.15 -11.20 0.45
CA ILE A 29 -6.52 -11.64 1.71
C ILE A 29 -5.71 -12.92 1.49
N ASP A 30 -6.23 -13.88 0.74
CA ASP A 30 -5.53 -15.14 0.46
C ASP A 30 -4.23 -14.91 -0.31
N LEU A 31 -4.22 -13.99 -1.28
CA LEU A 31 -3.01 -13.61 -2.01
C LEU A 31 -1.99 -12.96 -1.09
N LEU A 32 -2.46 -12.07 -0.22
CA LEU A 32 -1.60 -11.41 0.77
C LEU A 32 -0.90 -12.43 1.67
N LYS A 33 -1.66 -13.40 2.15
CA LYS A 33 -1.16 -14.49 3.00
C LYS A 33 -0.14 -15.35 2.26
N ALA A 34 -0.42 -15.70 1.01
CA ALA A 34 0.48 -16.50 0.19
C ALA A 34 1.80 -15.77 -0.06
N LEU A 35 1.75 -14.48 -0.35
CA LEU A 35 2.94 -13.67 -0.54
C LEU A 35 3.77 -13.57 0.75
N TYR A 36 3.12 -13.37 1.88
CA TYR A 36 3.80 -13.34 3.17
C TYR A 36 4.51 -14.66 3.46
N ASN A 37 3.83 -15.78 3.22
CA ASN A 37 4.40 -17.12 3.44
C ASN A 37 5.59 -17.39 2.52
N ALA A 38 5.65 -16.73 1.37
CA ALA A 38 6.78 -16.82 0.45
C ALA A 38 7.96 -15.88 0.80
N GLY A 39 7.83 -15.10 1.88
CA GLY A 39 8.88 -14.20 2.32
C GLY A 39 8.70 -12.73 1.94
N ILE A 40 7.64 -12.39 1.22
CA ILE A 40 7.34 -11.00 0.86
C ILE A 40 6.89 -10.22 2.09
N ARG A 41 7.41 -9.02 2.26
CA ARG A 41 7.11 -8.16 3.42
C ARG A 41 6.51 -6.81 3.05
N THR A 42 6.36 -6.52 1.76
CA THR A 42 5.62 -5.34 1.30
C THR A 42 4.98 -5.60 -0.06
N VAL A 43 3.75 -5.17 -0.19
CA VAL A 43 2.97 -5.28 -1.43
C VAL A 43 2.24 -3.96 -1.68
N GLU A 44 1.90 -3.74 -2.95
CA GLU A 44 1.04 -2.64 -3.36
C GLU A 44 -0.32 -3.19 -3.76
N TYR A 45 -1.38 -2.74 -3.10
CA TYR A 45 -2.73 -3.01 -3.56
C TYR A 45 -3.18 -1.86 -4.44
N THR A 46 -3.80 -2.12 -5.59
CA THR A 46 -4.14 -1.05 -6.52
C THR A 46 -5.59 -0.63 -6.40
N ASN A 47 -5.84 0.68 -6.44
CA ASN A 47 -7.19 1.26 -6.36
C ASN A 47 -7.86 1.25 -7.74
N ARG A 48 -8.25 0.06 -8.20
CA ARG A 48 -8.79 -0.14 -9.56
C ARG A 48 -10.26 -0.48 -9.60
N GLY A 49 -10.99 -0.40 -8.50
CA GLY A 49 -12.43 -0.69 -8.48
C GLY A 49 -13.08 -0.23 -7.19
N GLU A 50 -14.41 -0.25 -7.18
CA GLU A 50 -15.19 0.19 -6.03
C GLU A 50 -14.91 -0.60 -4.76
N ALA A 51 -14.53 -1.86 -4.90
CA ALA A 51 -14.22 -2.72 -3.77
C ALA A 51 -12.88 -2.41 -3.11
N ALA A 52 -12.02 -1.60 -3.74
CA ALA A 52 -10.65 -1.41 -3.28
C ALA A 52 -10.55 -0.91 -1.85
N LEU A 53 -11.32 0.11 -1.49
CA LEU A 53 -11.24 0.69 -0.14
C LEU A 53 -11.67 -0.30 0.95
N ASN A 54 -12.81 -0.96 0.75
CA ASN A 54 -13.28 -1.95 1.71
C ASN A 54 -12.29 -3.11 1.85
N ASN A 55 -11.81 -3.63 0.73
CA ASN A 55 -10.85 -4.72 0.73
C ASN A 55 -9.54 -4.29 1.41
N PHE A 56 -9.09 -3.07 1.13
CA PHE A 56 -7.88 -2.53 1.75
C PHE A 56 -7.99 -2.48 3.27
N LYS A 57 -9.11 -2.01 3.79
CA LYS A 57 -9.36 -1.96 5.23
C LYS A 57 -9.30 -3.35 5.85
N LYS A 58 -9.88 -4.34 5.19
CA LYS A 58 -9.88 -5.74 5.66
C LYS A 58 -8.48 -6.36 5.60
N MET A 59 -7.74 -6.05 4.54
CA MET A 59 -6.35 -6.49 4.40
C MET A 59 -5.48 -5.89 5.52
N ARG A 60 -5.68 -4.61 5.83
CA ARG A 60 -4.96 -3.95 6.93
C ARG A 60 -5.24 -4.62 8.27
N GLN A 61 -6.48 -4.93 8.55
CA GLN A 61 -6.86 -5.65 9.77
C GLN A 61 -6.19 -7.03 9.84
N PHE A 62 -6.18 -7.75 8.73
CA PHE A 62 -5.57 -9.07 8.68
C PHE A 62 -4.06 -9.01 8.92
N ILE A 63 -3.39 -8.04 8.31
CA ILE A 63 -1.95 -7.82 8.53
C ILE A 63 -1.67 -7.56 10.00
N ASP A 64 -2.43 -6.66 10.62
CA ASP A 64 -2.20 -6.23 12.00
C ASP A 64 -2.36 -7.39 13.00
N THR A 65 -3.20 -8.35 12.68
CA THR A 65 -3.45 -9.50 13.57
C THR A 65 -2.64 -10.74 13.21
N GLU A 66 -2.42 -11.01 11.92
CA GLU A 66 -1.88 -12.30 11.45
C GLU A 66 -0.54 -12.23 10.71
N LEU A 67 -0.20 -11.07 10.15
CA LEU A 67 0.99 -10.94 9.29
C LEU A 67 1.93 -9.84 9.81
N LYS A 68 2.46 -10.04 10.99
CA LYS A 68 3.32 -9.05 11.64
C LYS A 68 4.56 -8.73 10.80
N GLY A 69 4.88 -7.45 10.73
CA GLY A 69 6.04 -6.96 9.98
C GLY A 69 5.77 -6.75 8.51
N MET A 70 4.55 -6.96 8.03
CA MET A 70 4.20 -6.70 6.65
C MET A 70 3.70 -5.26 6.45
N TYR A 71 4.14 -4.64 5.37
CA TYR A 71 3.71 -3.30 4.97
C TYR A 71 2.74 -3.39 3.80
N LEU A 72 1.75 -2.50 3.78
CA LEU A 72 0.73 -2.44 2.74
C LEU A 72 0.68 -1.06 2.11
N GLY A 73 1.05 -0.96 0.84
CA GLY A 73 0.96 0.27 0.08
C GLY A 73 -0.29 0.30 -0.79
N ILE A 74 -0.66 1.49 -1.21
CA ILE A 74 -1.78 1.70 -2.13
C ILE A 74 -1.29 2.35 -3.42
N GLY A 75 -1.68 1.79 -4.55
CA GLY A 75 -1.35 2.33 -5.87
C GLY A 75 -2.56 2.83 -6.61
N THR A 76 -2.31 3.44 -7.76
CA THR A 76 -3.35 4.05 -8.60
C THR A 76 -4.10 5.16 -7.85
N ILE A 77 -3.33 5.97 -7.16
CA ILE A 77 -3.84 7.15 -6.44
C ILE A 77 -3.67 8.37 -7.34
N LYS A 78 -4.77 9.08 -7.59
CA LYS A 78 -4.82 10.14 -8.61
C LYS A 78 -5.03 11.55 -8.05
N ASP A 79 -5.39 11.67 -6.78
CA ASP A 79 -5.57 12.98 -6.15
C ASP A 79 -5.33 12.91 -4.63
N GLY A 80 -5.22 14.09 -4.01
CA GLY A 80 -4.94 14.19 -2.59
C GLY A 80 -6.05 13.67 -1.69
N ASN A 81 -7.30 13.82 -2.11
CA ASN A 81 -8.45 13.33 -1.32
C ASN A 81 -8.43 11.80 -1.24
N MET A 82 -8.13 11.15 -2.36
CA MET A 82 -8.01 9.70 -2.42
C MET A 82 -6.83 9.23 -1.58
N ALA A 83 -5.70 9.94 -1.65
CA ALA A 83 -4.54 9.65 -0.81
C ALA A 83 -4.91 9.69 0.67
N GLN A 84 -5.61 10.75 1.10
CA GLN A 84 -6.04 10.89 2.49
C GLN A 84 -6.94 9.74 2.91
N THR A 85 -7.89 9.37 2.05
CA THR A 85 -8.83 8.27 2.33
C THR A 85 -8.09 6.96 2.63
N PHE A 86 -7.08 6.63 1.81
CA PHE A 86 -6.33 5.39 2.01
C PHE A 86 -5.32 5.48 3.15
N ILE A 87 -4.78 6.66 3.43
CA ILE A 87 -3.95 6.86 4.63
C ILE A 87 -4.79 6.57 5.88
N ASP A 88 -6.01 7.10 5.93
CA ASP A 88 -6.93 6.86 7.03
C ASP A 88 -7.31 5.37 7.15
N ALA A 89 -7.29 4.65 6.04
CA ALA A 89 -7.53 3.21 6.00
C ALA A 89 -6.31 2.37 6.37
N GLY A 90 -5.15 2.99 6.61
CA GLY A 90 -3.95 2.31 7.08
C GLY A 90 -2.86 2.06 6.05
N ALA A 91 -2.83 2.83 4.95
CA ALA A 91 -1.77 2.70 3.96
C ALA A 91 -0.41 3.05 4.56
N ASP A 92 0.60 2.26 4.28
CA ASP A 92 1.97 2.50 4.74
C ASP A 92 2.76 3.37 3.75
N TYR A 93 2.37 3.37 2.47
CA TYR A 93 2.96 4.22 1.44
C TYR A 93 1.99 4.36 0.26
N ILE A 94 2.30 5.33 -0.62
CA ILE A 94 1.44 5.68 -1.75
C ILE A 94 2.22 5.61 -3.04
N ILE A 95 1.61 5.01 -4.07
CA ILE A 95 2.17 4.97 -5.41
C ILE A 95 1.17 5.63 -6.36
N CYS A 96 1.67 6.55 -7.17
CA CYS A 96 0.89 7.27 -8.17
C CYS A 96 1.33 6.88 -9.58
N PRO A 97 0.40 6.85 -10.55
CA PRO A 97 0.79 6.61 -11.94
C PRO A 97 1.60 7.75 -12.56
N GLY A 98 1.58 8.94 -11.97
CA GLY A 98 2.34 10.09 -12.42
C GLY A 98 2.61 11.06 -11.28
N LEU A 99 3.18 12.22 -11.60
CA LEU A 99 3.42 13.28 -10.62
C LEU A 99 2.11 14.00 -10.31
N VAL A 100 1.64 13.89 -9.08
CA VAL A 100 0.40 14.54 -8.63
C VAL A 100 0.73 15.39 -7.41
N GLU A 101 0.74 16.70 -7.59
CA GLU A 101 1.15 17.65 -6.54
C GLU A 101 0.31 17.51 -5.27
N SER A 102 -1.01 17.37 -5.41
CA SER A 102 -1.89 17.24 -4.25
C SER A 102 -1.60 15.98 -3.43
N VAL A 103 -1.14 14.90 -4.07
CA VAL A 103 -0.72 13.69 -3.36
C VAL A 103 0.61 13.93 -2.65
N ALA A 104 1.54 14.63 -3.30
CA ALA A 104 2.83 14.96 -2.70
C ALA A 104 2.64 15.75 -1.41
N GLU A 105 1.73 16.72 -1.42
CA GLU A 105 1.43 17.54 -0.24
C GLU A 105 0.89 16.69 0.92
N VAL A 106 -0.02 15.76 0.63
CA VAL A 106 -0.58 14.86 1.64
C VAL A 106 0.51 13.93 2.19
N ALA A 107 1.31 13.35 1.31
CA ALA A 107 2.39 12.45 1.72
C ALA A 107 3.41 13.17 2.61
N ASP A 108 3.77 14.39 2.25
CA ASP A 108 4.71 15.20 3.02
C ASP A 108 4.16 15.52 4.42
N LYS A 109 2.88 15.83 4.52
CA LYS A 109 2.21 16.11 5.79
C LYS A 109 2.35 14.96 6.79
N TYR A 110 2.33 13.71 6.31
CA TYR A 110 2.44 12.51 7.16
C TYR A 110 3.84 11.90 7.16
N ASP A 111 4.81 12.53 6.53
CA ASP A 111 6.16 11.98 6.33
C ASP A 111 6.08 10.56 5.74
N MET A 112 5.22 10.39 4.76
CA MET A 112 4.94 9.11 4.14
C MET A 112 5.75 8.91 2.87
N LEU A 113 6.23 7.68 2.62
CA LEU A 113 6.87 7.34 1.37
C LEU A 113 5.86 7.50 0.23
N TRP A 114 6.25 8.26 -0.80
CA TRP A 114 5.46 8.48 -1.99
C TRP A 114 6.31 8.16 -3.21
N VAL A 115 5.79 7.31 -4.08
CA VAL A 115 6.49 6.85 -5.28
C VAL A 115 5.67 7.27 -6.50
N PRO A 116 6.00 8.42 -7.11
CA PRO A 116 5.30 8.84 -8.33
C PRO A 116 5.87 8.13 -9.55
N GLY A 117 4.99 7.82 -10.50
CA GLY A 117 5.40 7.40 -11.84
C GLY A 117 5.95 8.57 -12.64
N CYS A 118 6.66 8.28 -13.71
CA CYS A 118 7.23 9.30 -14.58
C CYS A 118 7.05 8.95 -16.07
#